data_8de4849d63990928aa476cbb087b6dc4
#
_entry.id   8de4849d63990928aa476cbb087b6dc4
#
_cell.length_a   1.000
_cell.length_b   1.000
_cell.length_c   1.000
_cell.angle_alpha   90.00
_cell.angle_beta   90.00
_cell.angle_gamma   90.00
#
_symmetry.space_group_name_H-M   'P 1'
#
loop_
_entity.id
_entity.type
_entity.pdbx_description
1 polymer ?
#
loop_
_entity_poly.entity_id
_entity_poly.type
_entity_poly.pdbx_seq_one_letter_code
_entity_poly.pdbx_strand_id
1 'polypeptide(L)'
;MNRSIKTALSFSMRGVAVGAMLVGAVGAFAQSGQTVKIAFIDPLSGPFANVGQNQLKSWQFVAERLSGAKNPAGVKFEITGFDNKGSPQESLNSLKAAIDQGFRYVTQGNGSGAALAISDAVAKHNERNPGKEIIYINYAAVDPALTNEKCDYWHFRLDADTTMKMEALTTFMKDQPKVKNVYLLNQNYSHGQQVARYFKEGITNKRPDVKIVGEDLHPIGQVKDFAPYVAKIKQSGADTIVTGNWGADLTLLVKAMNDAGLKLPMYTYYAGVTGTPTALAAGGDSEVYVIAYGHSNHTGEIGTMVADFKKKFNDDYYTFATYNGIQVLGGAMAKAKSVDPVKVAAALEGLSVKSFAGEVQMRKSDHQLQQSMYVTKWQKIDAKNAYSVENTGYTFVPIKQMDPYVSSTPTSCQMKRPAQG
;
A
#
# COMPACT_ATOMS: atom_id res chain seq x y z
N MET A 1 -89.67 -6.32 -51.89
CA MET A 1 -89.59 -5.30 -50.82
C MET A 1 -88.42 -5.57 -49.92
N ASN A 2 -87.42 -4.81 -50.13
CA ASN A 2 -86.51 -4.10 -49.25
C ASN A 2 -86.09 -4.76 -47.95
N ARG A 3 -84.79 -5.00 -47.74
CA ARG A 3 -83.88 -4.04 -47.11
C ARG A 3 -82.45 -4.61 -47.00
N SER A 4 -81.53 -3.84 -47.52
CA SER A 4 -80.08 -4.02 -47.32
C SER A 4 -79.66 -3.72 -45.86
N ILE A 5 -78.75 -4.50 -45.33
CA ILE A 5 -77.94 -4.15 -44.14
C ILE A 5 -76.46 -4.22 -44.51
N LYS A 6 -75.83 -3.06 -44.48
CA LYS A 6 -74.35 -2.91 -44.60
C LYS A 6 -73.75 -3.20 -43.27
N THR A 7 -72.82 -4.14 -43.24
CA THR A 7 -71.95 -4.38 -42.07
C THR A 7 -70.61 -3.72 -42.32
N ALA A 8 -70.20 -2.77 -41.44
CA ALA A 8 -68.95 -2.10 -41.46
C ALA A 8 -67.98 -2.92 -40.62
N LEU A 9 -66.86 -3.32 -41.21
CA LEU A 9 -65.72 -3.87 -40.52
C LEU A 9 -64.83 -2.72 -39.95
N SER A 10 -64.71 -2.66 -38.64
CA SER A 10 -63.71 -1.86 -37.98
C SER A 10 -62.44 -2.70 -37.71
N PHE A 11 -61.39 -2.40 -38.43
CA PHE A 11 -60.02 -2.90 -38.12
C PHE A 11 -59.39 -2.08 -36.97
N SER A 12 -59.19 -2.67 -35.80
CA SER A 12 -58.43 -2.07 -34.73
C SER A 12 -56.93 -2.41 -34.89
N MET A 13 -56.13 -1.42 -35.20
CA MET A 13 -54.70 -1.50 -35.07
C MET A 13 -54.29 -1.67 -33.57
N ARG A 14 -53.79 -2.81 -33.21
CA ARG A 14 -52.99 -3.05 -32.01
C ARG A 14 -51.75 -3.78 -32.46
N GLY A 15 -50.65 -3.04 -32.57
CA GLY A 15 -49.34 -3.61 -32.83
C GLY A 15 -48.29 -2.49 -32.87
N VAL A 16 -47.29 -2.64 -32.03
CA VAL A 16 -46.05 -1.85 -31.91
C VAL A 16 -46.00 -1.01 -30.64
N ALA A 17 -45.66 -1.65 -29.55
CA ALA A 17 -44.97 -1.06 -28.40
C ALA A 17 -44.30 -2.14 -27.56
N VAL A 18 -43.45 -3.00 -28.16
CA VAL A 18 -42.53 -3.89 -27.46
C VAL A 18 -41.22 -3.89 -28.26
N GLY A 19 -40.43 -2.88 -28.09
CA GLY A 19 -39.15 -2.80 -28.82
C GLY A 19 -38.09 -1.86 -28.25
N ALA A 20 -38.33 -1.25 -27.06
CA ALA A 20 -37.42 -0.20 -26.57
C ALA A 20 -36.84 -0.43 -25.16
N MET A 21 -36.92 -1.63 -24.60
CA MET A 21 -36.40 -1.90 -23.25
C MET A 21 -35.31 -2.97 -23.14
N LEU A 22 -34.62 -3.34 -24.21
CA LEU A 22 -33.56 -4.36 -24.17
C LEU A 22 -32.15 -3.85 -24.42
N VAL A 23 -31.95 -2.54 -24.63
CA VAL A 23 -30.58 -2.00 -24.90
C VAL A 23 -29.85 -1.54 -23.63
N GLY A 24 -30.56 -1.35 -22.51
CA GLY A 24 -29.96 -0.87 -21.26
C GLY A 24 -29.26 -1.94 -20.38
N ALA A 25 -29.53 -3.22 -20.62
CA ALA A 25 -29.03 -4.29 -19.75
C ALA A 25 -27.72 -4.97 -20.26
N VAL A 26 -27.37 -4.78 -21.53
CA VAL A 26 -26.23 -5.46 -22.15
C VAL A 26 -24.86 -4.90 -21.66
N GLY A 27 -24.82 -3.62 -21.26
CA GLY A 27 -23.59 -3.01 -20.77
C GLY A 27 -23.15 -3.44 -19.35
N ALA A 28 -24.10 -3.80 -18.49
CA ALA A 28 -23.82 -4.22 -17.11
C ALA A 28 -23.37 -5.70 -17.03
N PHE A 29 -23.81 -6.54 -17.95
CA PHE A 29 -23.44 -7.96 -18.00
C PHE A 29 -22.08 -8.23 -18.67
N ALA A 30 -21.57 -7.30 -19.50
CA ALA A 30 -20.31 -7.51 -20.23
C ALA A 30 -19.07 -7.49 -19.35
N GLN A 31 -19.14 -6.95 -18.13
CA GLN A 31 -18.02 -6.83 -17.18
C GLN A 31 -18.05 -7.90 -16.09
N SER A 32 -19.24 -8.35 -15.70
CA SER A 32 -19.41 -9.36 -14.66
C SER A 32 -18.78 -10.69 -15.09
N GLY A 33 -17.92 -11.25 -14.24
CA GLY A 33 -17.21 -12.51 -14.50
C GLY A 33 -15.91 -12.38 -15.30
N GLN A 34 -15.57 -11.19 -15.83
CA GLN A 34 -14.26 -10.96 -16.44
C GLN A 34 -13.13 -11.15 -15.43
N THR A 35 -12.00 -11.70 -15.89
CA THR A 35 -10.78 -11.82 -15.09
C THR A 35 -9.84 -10.68 -15.40
N VAL A 36 -9.49 -9.91 -14.37
CA VAL A 36 -8.49 -8.85 -14.41
C VAL A 36 -7.17 -9.43 -13.90
N LYS A 37 -6.18 -9.54 -14.80
CA LYS A 37 -4.84 -10.02 -14.45
C LYS A 37 -3.97 -8.88 -13.98
N ILE A 38 -3.33 -9.04 -12.81
CA ILE A 38 -2.42 -8.06 -12.21
C ILE A 38 -1.04 -8.69 -12.09
N ALA A 39 -0.03 -8.07 -12.68
CA ALA A 39 1.36 -8.47 -12.52
C ALA A 39 1.90 -7.89 -11.21
N PHE A 40 2.31 -8.74 -10.30
CA PHE A 40 3.00 -8.38 -9.05
C PHE A 40 4.50 -8.46 -9.28
N ILE A 41 5.20 -7.31 -9.23
CA ILE A 41 6.64 -7.21 -9.52
C ILE A 41 7.38 -6.81 -8.27
N ASP A 42 7.88 -7.77 -7.51
CA ASP A 42 8.61 -7.52 -6.25
C ASP A 42 9.64 -8.62 -5.96
N PRO A 43 10.54 -8.46 -4.96
CA PRO A 43 11.57 -9.46 -4.68
C PRO A 43 10.95 -10.76 -4.17
N LEU A 44 10.98 -11.80 -4.98
CA LEU A 44 10.56 -13.16 -4.63
C LEU A 44 11.78 -14.04 -4.31
N SER A 45 12.99 -13.53 -4.52
CA SER A 45 14.28 -14.12 -4.15
C SER A 45 15.21 -13.08 -3.52
N GLY A 46 16.34 -13.54 -2.93
CA GLY A 46 17.34 -12.68 -2.30
C GLY A 46 16.96 -12.18 -0.88
N PRO A 47 17.64 -11.12 -0.37
CA PRO A 47 17.53 -10.68 1.04
C PRO A 47 16.13 -10.24 1.48
N PHE A 48 15.29 -9.83 0.53
CA PHE A 48 13.93 -9.34 0.79
C PHE A 48 12.82 -10.32 0.36
N ALA A 49 13.19 -11.57 0.00
CA ALA A 49 12.25 -12.59 -0.47
C ALA A 49 11.10 -12.85 0.52
N ASN A 50 11.39 -12.91 1.82
CA ASN A 50 10.37 -13.16 2.85
C ASN A 50 9.25 -12.10 2.79
N VAL A 51 9.64 -10.83 2.59
CA VAL A 51 8.69 -9.72 2.48
C VAL A 51 7.88 -9.84 1.19
N GLY A 52 8.54 -9.98 0.05
CA GLY A 52 7.86 -10.07 -1.25
C GLY A 52 6.94 -11.29 -1.36
N GLN A 53 7.35 -12.45 -0.84
CA GLN A 53 6.53 -13.66 -0.83
C GLN A 53 5.28 -13.51 0.05
N ASN A 54 5.40 -12.91 1.24
CA ASN A 54 4.25 -12.61 2.08
C ASN A 54 3.27 -11.65 1.37
N GLN A 55 3.79 -10.62 0.73
CA GLN A 55 3.00 -9.63 0.02
C GLN A 55 2.31 -10.21 -1.22
N LEU A 56 2.96 -11.12 -1.96
CA LEU A 56 2.32 -11.86 -3.05
C LEU A 56 1.15 -12.70 -2.53
N LYS A 57 1.35 -13.46 -1.43
CA LYS A 57 0.28 -14.20 -0.76
C LYS A 57 -0.86 -13.27 -0.33
N SER A 58 -0.53 -12.07 0.21
CA SER A 58 -1.52 -11.08 0.64
C SER A 58 -2.37 -10.58 -0.53
N TRP A 59 -1.75 -10.23 -1.67
CA TRP A 59 -2.46 -9.84 -2.89
C TRP A 59 -3.35 -10.97 -3.41
N GLN A 60 -2.83 -12.20 -3.52
CA GLN A 60 -3.58 -13.37 -3.99
C GLN A 60 -4.77 -13.69 -3.09
N PHE A 61 -4.56 -13.64 -1.77
CA PHE A 61 -5.60 -13.92 -0.78
C PHE A 61 -6.75 -12.91 -0.83
N VAL A 62 -6.43 -11.61 -0.90
CA VAL A 62 -7.44 -10.57 -0.99
C VAL A 62 -8.14 -10.59 -2.35
N ALA A 63 -7.41 -10.83 -3.43
CA ALA A 63 -7.97 -10.99 -4.77
C ALA A 63 -8.99 -12.15 -4.82
N GLU A 64 -8.65 -13.31 -4.24
CA GLU A 64 -9.59 -14.45 -4.12
C GLU A 64 -10.83 -14.08 -3.28
N ARG A 65 -10.60 -13.42 -2.13
CA ARG A 65 -11.67 -13.05 -1.19
C ARG A 65 -12.64 -12.02 -1.73
N LEU A 66 -12.16 -11.06 -2.51
CA LEU A 66 -12.93 -9.92 -3.03
C LEU A 66 -13.24 -10.04 -4.53
N SER A 67 -13.19 -11.24 -5.12
CA SER A 67 -13.55 -11.49 -6.51
C SER A 67 -15.05 -11.77 -6.71
N GLY A 68 -15.53 -11.54 -7.92
CA GLY A 68 -16.90 -11.81 -8.33
C GLY A 68 -17.90 -10.92 -7.61
N ALA A 69 -18.98 -11.50 -7.12
CA ALA A 69 -20.07 -10.76 -6.44
C ALA A 69 -19.63 -10.02 -5.17
N LYS A 70 -18.41 -10.23 -4.69
CA LYS A 70 -17.86 -9.56 -3.52
C LYS A 70 -17.19 -8.22 -3.83
N ASN A 71 -17.12 -7.82 -5.09
CA ASN A 71 -16.72 -6.47 -5.48
C ASN A 71 -17.79 -5.82 -6.36
N PRO A 72 -17.89 -4.48 -6.35
CA PRO A 72 -18.98 -3.79 -7.04
C PRO A 72 -18.92 -3.89 -8.57
N ALA A 73 -17.77 -4.25 -9.15
CA ALA A 73 -17.62 -4.47 -10.59
C ALA A 73 -17.97 -5.90 -11.04
N GLY A 74 -18.11 -6.84 -10.11
CA GLY A 74 -18.36 -8.25 -10.42
C GLY A 74 -17.21 -8.98 -11.11
N VAL A 75 -16.00 -8.38 -11.16
CA VAL A 75 -14.82 -8.97 -11.80
C VAL A 75 -14.08 -9.95 -10.89
N LYS A 76 -13.29 -10.84 -11.49
CA LYS A 76 -12.33 -11.68 -10.79
C LYS A 76 -10.94 -11.06 -10.91
N PHE A 77 -10.16 -11.10 -9.84
CA PHE A 77 -8.77 -10.66 -9.85
C PHE A 77 -7.83 -11.87 -9.80
N GLU A 78 -6.82 -11.86 -10.65
CA GLU A 78 -5.78 -12.89 -10.70
C GLU A 78 -4.41 -12.22 -10.57
N ILE A 79 -3.62 -12.65 -9.59
CA ILE A 79 -2.32 -12.05 -9.28
C ILE A 79 -1.21 -13.03 -9.69
N THR A 80 -0.32 -12.58 -10.57
CA THR A 80 0.85 -13.36 -11.01
C THR A 80 2.14 -12.69 -10.56
N GLY A 81 3.00 -13.43 -9.88
CA GLY A 81 4.27 -12.94 -9.37
C GLY A 81 5.36 -12.91 -10.46
N PHE A 82 6.13 -11.82 -10.49
CA PHE A 82 7.35 -11.63 -11.28
C PHE A 82 8.47 -11.20 -10.32
N ASP A 83 9.53 -11.98 -10.25
CA ASP A 83 10.67 -11.70 -9.36
C ASP A 83 11.57 -10.60 -9.92
N ASN A 84 11.63 -9.46 -9.22
CA ASN A 84 12.54 -8.37 -9.56
C ASN A 84 13.86 -8.40 -8.77
N LYS A 85 14.07 -9.40 -7.91
CA LYS A 85 15.28 -9.58 -7.08
C LYS A 85 15.68 -8.33 -6.27
N GLY A 86 14.74 -7.41 -6.05
CA GLY A 86 14.98 -6.12 -5.38
C GLY A 86 15.79 -5.10 -6.22
N SER A 87 15.87 -5.28 -7.54
CA SER A 87 16.67 -4.46 -8.46
C SER A 87 15.77 -3.62 -9.37
N PRO A 88 16.03 -2.32 -9.56
CA PRO A 88 15.35 -1.50 -10.57
C PRO A 88 15.46 -2.06 -11.98
N GLN A 89 16.64 -2.60 -12.38
CA GLN A 89 16.83 -3.17 -13.70
C GLN A 89 16.01 -4.44 -13.90
N GLU A 90 15.99 -5.35 -12.91
CA GLU A 90 15.16 -6.56 -12.99
C GLU A 90 13.66 -6.21 -12.93
N SER A 91 13.29 -5.10 -12.30
CA SER A 91 11.91 -4.61 -12.33
C SER A 91 11.47 -4.21 -13.75
N LEU A 92 12.36 -3.59 -14.53
CA LEU A 92 12.09 -3.27 -15.94
C LEU A 92 12.00 -4.53 -16.82
N ASN A 93 12.85 -5.53 -16.57
CA ASN A 93 12.80 -6.83 -17.25
C ASN A 93 11.48 -7.54 -16.94
N SER A 94 11.07 -7.56 -15.68
CA SER A 94 9.81 -8.14 -15.22
C SER A 94 8.59 -7.39 -15.77
N LEU A 95 8.64 -6.05 -15.82
CA LEU A 95 7.59 -5.24 -16.45
C LEU A 95 7.44 -5.57 -17.93
N LYS A 96 8.56 -5.64 -18.65
CA LYS A 96 8.52 -6.04 -20.07
C LYS A 96 7.90 -7.42 -20.25
N ALA A 97 8.31 -8.40 -19.46
CA ALA A 97 7.75 -9.75 -19.52
C ALA A 97 6.23 -9.78 -19.22
N ALA A 98 5.76 -8.96 -18.28
CA ALA A 98 4.34 -8.83 -17.99
C ALA A 98 3.58 -8.20 -19.17
N ILE A 99 4.12 -7.14 -19.78
CA ILE A 99 3.53 -6.49 -20.97
C ILE A 99 3.43 -7.49 -22.15
N ASP A 100 4.50 -8.23 -22.42
CA ASP A 100 4.54 -9.22 -23.49
C ASP A 100 3.50 -10.34 -23.28
N GLN A 101 3.13 -10.63 -22.02
CA GLN A 101 2.06 -11.57 -21.63
C GLN A 101 0.66 -10.93 -21.57
N GLY A 102 0.51 -9.66 -21.94
CA GLY A 102 -0.76 -8.96 -22.04
C GLY A 102 -1.32 -8.41 -20.72
N PHE A 103 -0.50 -8.29 -19.68
CA PHE A 103 -0.92 -7.62 -18.45
C PHE A 103 -1.08 -6.12 -18.68
N ARG A 104 -2.22 -5.58 -18.21
CA ARG A 104 -2.57 -4.15 -18.29
C ARG A 104 -2.61 -3.48 -16.90
N TYR A 105 -2.47 -4.27 -15.84
CA TYR A 105 -2.40 -3.82 -14.45
C TYR A 105 -1.12 -4.39 -13.84
N VAL A 106 -0.35 -3.50 -13.23
CA VAL A 106 0.93 -3.84 -12.59
C VAL A 106 0.88 -3.32 -11.16
N THR A 107 1.37 -4.12 -10.22
CA THR A 107 1.58 -3.69 -8.83
C THR A 107 3.01 -3.96 -8.39
N GLN A 108 3.58 -3.01 -7.64
CA GLN A 108 4.92 -3.10 -7.07
C GLN A 108 4.97 -2.22 -5.81
N GLY A 109 5.78 -2.58 -4.83
CA GLY A 109 5.87 -1.83 -3.58
C GLY A 109 7.24 -1.79 -2.95
N ASN A 110 8.09 -2.78 -3.13
CA ASN A 110 9.37 -2.83 -2.42
C ASN A 110 10.47 -2.09 -3.20
N GLY A 111 11.00 -1.04 -2.57
CA GLY A 111 12.11 -0.27 -3.12
C GLY A 111 11.67 0.89 -4.04
N SER A 112 11.87 2.10 -3.54
CA SER A 112 11.49 3.34 -4.27
C SER A 112 12.23 3.51 -5.60
N GLY A 113 13.47 3.00 -5.72
CA GLY A 113 14.19 3.00 -6.99
C GLY A 113 13.52 2.14 -8.07
N ALA A 114 12.98 0.96 -7.69
CA ALA A 114 12.20 0.11 -8.59
C ALA A 114 10.88 0.81 -8.98
N ALA A 115 10.20 1.43 -8.03
CA ALA A 115 8.97 2.17 -8.27
C ALA A 115 9.15 3.33 -9.27
N LEU A 116 10.19 4.13 -9.10
CA LEU A 116 10.54 5.23 -10.02
C LEU A 116 10.82 4.70 -11.44
N ALA A 117 11.58 3.59 -11.55
CA ALA A 117 11.88 2.98 -12.83
C ALA A 117 10.61 2.44 -13.53
N ILE A 118 9.74 1.75 -12.80
CA ILE A 118 8.47 1.23 -13.34
C ILE A 118 7.56 2.38 -13.74
N SER A 119 7.41 3.42 -12.92
CA SER A 119 6.55 4.59 -13.21
C SER A 119 6.97 5.25 -14.52
N ASP A 120 8.27 5.56 -14.69
CA ASP A 120 8.81 6.14 -15.92
C ASP A 120 8.62 5.23 -17.13
N ALA A 121 8.84 3.92 -16.96
CA ALA A 121 8.67 2.96 -18.05
C ALA A 121 7.20 2.80 -18.48
N VAL A 122 6.26 2.79 -17.53
CA VAL A 122 4.81 2.74 -17.79
C VAL A 122 4.37 4.01 -18.52
N ALA A 123 4.78 5.19 -18.08
CA ALA A 123 4.48 6.47 -18.74
C ALA A 123 4.93 6.45 -20.20
N LYS A 124 6.19 6.07 -20.46
CA LYS A 124 6.75 5.96 -21.82
C LYS A 124 6.06 4.88 -22.67
N HIS A 125 5.68 3.75 -22.06
CA HIS A 125 4.93 2.71 -22.76
C HIS A 125 3.57 3.23 -23.21
N ASN A 126 2.82 3.87 -22.31
CA ASN A 126 1.48 4.37 -22.57
C ASN A 126 1.47 5.50 -23.62
N GLU A 127 2.48 6.36 -23.62
CA GLU A 127 2.63 7.39 -24.65
C GLU A 127 2.85 6.78 -26.05
N ARG A 128 3.59 5.67 -26.15
CA ARG A 128 3.97 5.05 -27.43
C ARG A 128 2.98 4.02 -27.92
N ASN A 129 2.08 3.52 -27.08
CA ASN A 129 1.17 2.42 -27.38
C ASN A 129 -0.28 2.73 -27.00
N PRO A 130 -0.91 3.75 -27.66
CA PRO A 130 -2.34 4.04 -27.43
C PRO A 130 -3.21 2.80 -27.65
N GLY A 131 -4.16 2.59 -26.73
CA GLY A 131 -5.02 1.39 -26.72
C GLY A 131 -4.40 0.18 -25.99
N LYS A 132 -3.15 0.30 -25.53
CA LYS A 132 -2.45 -0.74 -24.74
C LYS A 132 -1.91 -0.18 -23.41
N GLU A 133 -2.57 0.84 -22.87
CA GLU A 133 -2.14 1.51 -21.65
C GLU A 133 -2.14 0.56 -20.44
N ILE A 134 -1.26 0.86 -19.51
CA ILE A 134 -1.02 0.10 -18.28
C ILE A 134 -1.27 1.02 -17.09
N ILE A 135 -1.92 0.52 -16.05
CA ILE A 135 -2.00 1.17 -14.74
C ILE A 135 -0.95 0.55 -13.81
N TYR A 136 -0.19 1.40 -13.14
CA TYR A 136 0.72 1.00 -12.08
C TYR A 136 0.15 1.36 -10.70
N ILE A 137 -0.13 0.33 -9.90
CA ILE A 137 -0.56 0.44 -8.50
C ILE A 137 0.65 0.25 -7.60
N ASN A 138 1.12 1.33 -7.02
CA ASN A 138 2.20 1.32 -6.03
C ASN A 138 1.62 1.12 -4.64
N TYR A 139 1.86 -0.04 -4.02
CA TYR A 139 1.24 -0.35 -2.74
C TYR A 139 2.12 -0.07 -1.51
N ALA A 140 3.43 0.16 -1.67
CA ALA A 140 4.34 0.33 -0.52
C ALA A 140 5.63 1.14 -0.80
N ALA A 141 5.94 1.55 -2.03
CA ALA A 141 7.08 2.41 -2.31
C ALA A 141 6.74 3.88 -2.00
N VAL A 142 7.46 4.45 -1.06
CA VAL A 142 7.05 5.66 -0.33
C VAL A 142 7.91 6.90 -0.62
N ASP A 143 8.66 6.91 -1.73
CA ASP A 143 9.36 8.11 -2.17
C ASP A 143 8.38 9.23 -2.50
N PRO A 144 8.45 10.40 -1.84
CA PRO A 144 7.57 11.53 -2.12
C PRO A 144 7.63 12.03 -3.56
N ALA A 145 8.76 11.87 -4.25
CA ALA A 145 8.91 12.30 -5.65
C ALA A 145 7.84 11.69 -6.57
N LEU A 146 7.40 10.45 -6.28
CA LEU A 146 6.38 9.73 -7.06
C LEU A 146 5.00 10.40 -7.08
N THR A 147 4.70 11.27 -6.14
CA THR A 147 3.46 12.07 -6.07
C THR A 147 3.75 13.57 -6.01
N ASN A 148 4.96 13.99 -6.36
CA ASN A 148 5.40 15.36 -6.50
C ASN A 148 6.05 15.55 -7.90
N GLU A 149 7.34 15.88 -7.96
CA GLU A 149 8.04 16.25 -9.20
C GLU A 149 8.19 15.12 -10.22
N LYS A 150 8.00 13.86 -9.82
CA LYS A 150 8.01 12.66 -10.66
C LYS A 150 6.63 12.01 -10.79
N CYS A 151 5.57 12.75 -10.44
CA CYS A 151 4.22 12.21 -10.55
C CYS A 151 3.85 11.91 -12.02
N ASP A 152 3.12 10.85 -12.20
CA ASP A 152 2.61 10.42 -13.49
C ASP A 152 1.14 10.01 -13.41
N TYR A 153 0.37 10.25 -14.48
CA TYR A 153 -1.06 9.97 -14.54
C TYR A 153 -1.38 8.48 -14.36
N TRP A 154 -0.49 7.59 -14.73
CA TRP A 154 -0.72 6.14 -14.69
C TRP A 154 -0.25 5.49 -13.39
N HIS A 155 0.34 6.27 -12.47
CA HIS A 155 0.80 5.82 -11.17
C HIS A 155 -0.20 6.18 -10.08
N PHE A 156 -0.61 5.18 -9.27
CA PHE A 156 -1.54 5.32 -8.14
C PHE A 156 -0.90 4.72 -6.89
N ARG A 157 -0.71 5.53 -5.85
CA ARG A 157 -0.06 5.07 -4.62
C ARG A 157 -1.05 4.84 -3.49
N LEU A 158 -0.94 3.65 -2.85
CA LEU A 158 -1.82 3.21 -1.77
C LEU A 158 -1.28 3.50 -0.38
N ASP A 159 0.04 3.41 -0.16
CA ASP A 159 0.66 3.71 1.15
C ASP A 159 0.98 5.21 1.26
N ALA A 160 0.96 5.74 2.48
CA ALA A 160 1.41 7.09 2.77
C ALA A 160 2.91 7.25 2.47
N ASP A 161 3.31 8.36 1.90
CA ASP A 161 4.72 8.60 1.59
C ASP A 161 5.57 8.94 2.83
N THR A 162 6.87 9.08 2.60
CA THR A 162 7.81 9.36 3.70
C THR A 162 7.52 10.71 4.38
N THR A 163 7.06 11.73 3.66
CA THR A 163 6.71 13.02 4.29
C THR A 163 5.51 12.88 5.22
N MET A 164 4.47 12.17 4.78
CA MET A 164 3.27 11.89 5.54
C MET A 164 3.58 11.06 6.79
N LYS A 165 4.42 10.01 6.63
CA LYS A 165 4.85 9.16 7.75
C LYS A 165 5.66 9.96 8.77
N MET A 166 6.56 10.85 8.32
CA MET A 166 7.34 11.71 9.21
C MET A 166 6.48 12.78 9.88
N GLU A 167 5.49 13.33 9.17
CA GLU A 167 4.52 14.26 9.76
C GLU A 167 3.74 13.58 10.90
N ALA A 168 3.22 12.38 10.66
CA ALA A 168 2.51 11.59 11.67
C ALA A 168 3.42 11.25 12.85
N LEU A 169 4.65 10.77 12.60
CA LEU A 169 5.61 10.41 13.63
C LEU A 169 5.99 11.60 14.49
N THR A 170 6.41 12.70 13.89
CA THR A 170 6.88 13.88 14.64
C THR A 170 5.72 14.57 15.38
N THR A 171 4.50 14.50 14.85
CA THR A 171 3.29 14.93 15.56
C THR A 171 3.01 14.07 16.79
N PHE A 172 3.21 12.75 16.70
CA PHE A 172 3.11 11.88 17.87
C PHE A 172 4.23 12.16 18.88
N MET A 173 5.48 12.32 18.39
CA MET A 173 6.65 12.58 19.27
C MET A 173 6.62 13.92 19.95
N LYS A 174 5.81 14.89 19.49
CA LYS A 174 5.56 16.16 20.18
C LYS A 174 5.16 15.95 21.63
N ASP A 175 4.37 14.93 21.89
CA ASP A 175 3.81 14.61 23.21
C ASP A 175 4.64 13.55 23.97
N GLN A 176 5.91 13.28 23.53
CA GLN A 176 6.79 12.30 24.15
C GLN A 176 7.97 12.99 24.89
N PRO A 177 7.79 13.43 26.15
CA PRO A 177 8.76 14.28 26.83
C PRO A 177 10.10 13.60 27.13
N LYS A 178 10.14 12.25 27.10
CA LYS A 178 11.36 11.46 27.33
C LYS A 178 12.32 11.48 26.16
N VAL A 179 11.84 11.78 24.95
CA VAL A 179 12.65 11.89 23.74
C VAL A 179 13.45 13.19 23.77
N LYS A 180 14.79 13.10 23.86
CA LYS A 180 15.72 14.24 23.90
C LYS A 180 16.88 14.10 22.92
N ASN A 181 17.45 12.91 22.80
CA ASN A 181 18.64 12.62 22.00
C ASN A 181 18.37 11.49 21.02
N VAL A 182 18.16 11.81 19.76
CA VAL A 182 17.77 10.85 18.72
C VAL A 182 18.97 10.43 17.89
N TYR A 183 19.11 9.14 17.66
CA TYR A 183 19.98 8.56 16.65
C TYR A 183 19.19 8.13 15.43
N LEU A 184 19.64 8.52 14.24
CA LEU A 184 19.04 8.13 12.97
C LEU A 184 19.89 7.02 12.34
N LEU A 185 19.31 5.86 12.07
CA LEU A 185 19.97 4.77 11.37
C LEU A 185 19.09 4.26 10.23
N ASN A 186 19.51 4.49 8.99
CA ASN A 186 18.68 4.21 7.83
C ASN A 186 19.46 3.48 6.72
N GLN A 187 18.72 2.77 5.87
CA GLN A 187 19.25 2.18 4.63
C GLN A 187 19.63 3.29 3.64
N ASN A 188 20.78 3.15 2.98
CA ASN A 188 21.32 4.13 2.04
C ASN A 188 20.65 4.04 0.66
N TYR A 189 19.43 4.54 0.56
CA TYR A 189 18.70 4.78 -0.68
C TYR A 189 17.67 5.90 -0.46
N SER A 190 16.90 6.29 -1.50
CA SER A 190 16.03 7.47 -1.44
C SER A 190 15.13 7.52 -0.21
N HIS A 191 14.43 6.42 0.13
CA HIS A 191 13.55 6.39 1.31
C HIS A 191 14.33 6.62 2.61
N GLY A 192 15.46 5.91 2.85
CA GLY A 192 16.22 6.07 4.10
C GLY A 192 16.81 7.49 4.26
N GLN A 193 17.30 8.08 3.17
CA GLN A 193 17.76 9.47 3.15
C GLN A 193 16.63 10.45 3.45
N GLN A 194 15.45 10.19 2.91
CA GLN A 194 14.26 11.02 3.14
C GLN A 194 13.70 10.88 4.56
N VAL A 195 13.75 9.68 5.17
CA VAL A 195 13.41 9.50 6.59
C VAL A 195 14.26 10.41 7.45
N ALA A 196 15.59 10.40 7.27
CA ALA A 196 16.48 11.27 8.02
C ALA A 196 16.19 12.75 7.78
N ARG A 197 16.00 13.16 6.52
CA ARG A 197 15.71 14.55 6.16
C ARG A 197 14.40 15.04 6.78
N TYR A 198 13.29 14.38 6.48
CA TYR A 198 11.97 14.85 6.90
C TYR A 198 11.72 14.66 8.39
N PHE A 199 12.38 13.68 9.03
CA PHE A 199 12.39 13.61 10.49
C PHE A 199 13.04 14.85 11.10
N LYS A 200 14.25 15.23 10.63
CA LYS A 200 14.95 16.43 11.12
C LYS A 200 14.11 17.68 10.92
N GLU A 201 13.55 17.88 9.73
CA GLU A 201 12.65 19.01 9.43
C GLU A 201 11.43 19.04 10.38
N GLY A 202 10.72 17.92 10.51
CA GLY A 202 9.51 17.83 11.31
C GLY A 202 9.75 17.96 12.81
N ILE A 203 10.80 17.33 13.34
CA ILE A 203 11.09 17.36 14.79
C ILE A 203 11.63 18.73 15.22
N THR A 204 12.47 19.37 14.42
CA THR A 204 12.99 20.72 14.71
C THR A 204 11.84 21.73 14.83
N ASN A 205 10.84 21.64 13.97
CA ASN A 205 9.69 22.54 14.00
C ASN A 205 8.76 22.30 15.20
N LYS A 206 8.64 21.04 15.68
CA LYS A 206 7.69 20.66 16.72
C LYS A 206 8.33 20.53 18.10
N ARG A 207 9.60 20.14 18.15
CA ARG A 207 10.40 19.87 19.37
C ARG A 207 11.83 20.35 19.17
N PRO A 208 12.07 21.68 19.17
CA PRO A 208 13.42 22.25 18.99
C PRO A 208 14.38 21.88 20.13
N ASP A 209 13.87 21.34 21.23
CA ASP A 209 14.64 20.78 22.33
C ASP A 209 15.24 19.40 22.06
N VAL A 210 14.81 18.69 21.01
CA VAL A 210 15.31 17.37 20.64
C VAL A 210 16.58 17.52 19.78
N LYS A 211 17.63 16.79 20.17
CA LYS A 211 18.93 16.80 19.49
C LYS A 211 19.11 15.55 18.63
N ILE A 212 19.67 15.70 17.45
CA ILE A 212 20.18 14.58 16.66
C ILE A 212 21.63 14.35 17.07
N VAL A 213 21.89 13.27 17.81
CA VAL A 213 23.21 12.95 18.38
C VAL A 213 24.02 12.00 17.51
N GLY A 214 23.43 11.48 16.45
CA GLY A 214 24.12 10.67 15.44
C GLY A 214 23.22 10.33 14.27
N GLU A 215 23.85 10.08 13.14
CA GLU A 215 23.20 9.70 11.88
C GLU A 215 24.12 8.79 11.07
N ASP A 216 23.62 7.62 10.68
CA ASP A 216 24.30 6.72 9.74
C ASP A 216 23.35 6.25 8.64
N LEU A 217 23.92 6.08 7.45
CA LEU A 217 23.32 5.39 6.33
C LEU A 217 24.13 4.13 6.04
N HIS A 218 23.47 2.99 5.92
CA HIS A 218 24.15 1.71 5.62
C HIS A 218 23.68 1.12 4.28
N PRO A 219 24.52 0.33 3.59
CA PRO A 219 24.15 -0.33 2.34
C PRO A 219 22.93 -1.24 2.52
N ILE A 220 21.87 -1.02 1.72
CA ILE A 220 20.62 -1.78 1.78
C ILE A 220 20.85 -3.27 1.44
N GLY A 221 20.40 -4.18 2.31
CA GLY A 221 20.45 -5.63 2.11
C GLY A 221 21.86 -6.26 2.10
N GLN A 222 22.90 -5.49 2.41
CA GLN A 222 24.29 -5.94 2.32
C GLN A 222 24.97 -6.11 3.69
N VAL A 223 24.48 -5.40 4.70
CA VAL A 223 25.05 -5.47 6.07
C VAL A 223 24.66 -6.80 6.71
N LYS A 224 25.66 -7.58 7.13
CA LYS A 224 25.46 -8.87 7.81
C LYS A 224 25.58 -8.76 9.32
N ASP A 225 26.28 -7.74 9.81
CA ASP A 225 26.48 -7.48 11.23
C ASP A 225 26.24 -6.00 11.54
N PHE A 226 25.26 -5.74 12.39
CA PHE A 226 24.90 -4.40 12.86
C PHE A 226 25.58 -4.00 14.18
N ALA A 227 26.42 -4.86 14.80
CA ALA A 227 27.10 -4.56 16.05
C ALA A 227 27.91 -3.25 15.99
N PRO A 228 28.64 -2.90 14.89
CA PRO A 228 29.35 -1.62 14.80
C PRO A 228 28.42 -0.39 14.87
N TYR A 229 27.23 -0.47 14.26
CA TYR A 229 26.23 0.60 14.34
C TYR A 229 25.64 0.71 15.74
N VAL A 230 25.34 -0.42 16.38
CA VAL A 230 24.85 -0.46 17.77
C VAL A 230 25.88 0.12 18.73
N ALA A 231 27.19 -0.13 18.52
CA ALA A 231 28.26 0.47 19.31
C ALA A 231 28.27 2.00 19.19
N LYS A 232 28.12 2.55 17.98
CA LYS A 232 28.01 4.00 17.75
C LYS A 232 26.78 4.59 18.45
N ILE A 233 25.62 3.94 18.36
CA ILE A 233 24.40 4.36 19.06
C ILE A 233 24.65 4.45 20.57
N LYS A 234 25.26 3.42 21.16
CA LYS A 234 25.62 3.42 22.59
C LYS A 234 26.54 4.58 22.98
N GLN A 235 27.55 4.86 22.15
CA GLN A 235 28.54 5.92 22.42
C GLN A 235 27.96 7.33 22.22
N SER A 236 26.91 7.49 21.40
CA SER A 236 26.34 8.80 21.08
C SER A 236 25.56 9.43 22.23
N GLY A 237 25.19 8.66 23.25
CA GLY A 237 24.28 9.10 24.32
C GLY A 237 22.83 9.26 23.87
N ALA A 238 22.42 8.60 22.78
CA ALA A 238 21.04 8.57 22.33
C ALA A 238 20.14 7.93 23.38
N ASP A 239 18.94 8.49 23.53
CA ASP A 239 17.84 7.92 24.31
C ASP A 239 16.75 7.32 23.42
N THR A 240 16.82 7.53 22.11
CA THR A 240 15.82 7.15 21.13
C THR A 240 16.45 6.84 19.78
N ILE A 241 15.91 5.83 19.09
CA ILE A 241 16.27 5.49 17.70
C ILE A 241 15.10 5.78 16.79
N VAL A 242 15.36 6.43 15.64
CA VAL A 242 14.42 6.54 14.53
C VAL A 242 15.02 5.86 13.32
N THR A 243 14.26 4.96 12.70
CA THR A 243 14.73 4.19 11.55
C THR A 243 13.63 3.91 10.54
N GLY A 244 13.97 4.07 9.26
CA GLY A 244 13.16 3.63 8.12
C GLY A 244 13.58 2.25 7.60
N ASN A 245 14.45 1.54 8.29
CA ASN A 245 14.88 0.19 7.90
C ASN A 245 13.68 -0.76 7.81
N TRP A 246 13.78 -1.74 6.92
CA TRP A 246 12.78 -2.79 6.72
C TRP A 246 13.43 -4.12 6.32
N GLY A 247 12.65 -5.21 6.41
CA GLY A 247 13.08 -6.55 6.03
C GLY A 247 14.29 -7.03 6.84
N ALA A 248 15.21 -7.72 6.18
CA ALA A 248 16.38 -8.31 6.83
C ALA A 248 17.25 -7.29 7.60
N ASP A 249 17.40 -6.06 7.09
CA ASP A 249 18.23 -5.04 7.74
C ASP A 249 17.64 -4.60 9.09
N LEU A 250 16.30 -4.44 9.19
CA LEU A 250 15.68 -4.11 10.47
C LEU A 250 15.76 -5.30 11.45
N THR A 251 15.52 -6.51 10.95
CA THR A 251 15.63 -7.73 11.77
C THR A 251 17.03 -7.90 12.35
N LEU A 252 18.07 -7.67 11.54
CA LEU A 252 19.47 -7.77 11.99
C LEU A 252 19.85 -6.65 12.96
N LEU A 253 19.35 -5.42 12.74
CA LEU A 253 19.52 -4.33 13.69
C LEU A 253 18.92 -4.69 15.07
N VAL A 254 17.67 -5.18 15.09
CA VAL A 254 17.01 -5.59 16.33
C VAL A 254 17.78 -6.69 17.04
N LYS A 255 18.27 -7.71 16.31
CA LYS A 255 19.13 -8.76 16.89
C LYS A 255 20.39 -8.20 17.51
N ALA A 256 21.12 -7.34 16.80
CA ALA A 256 22.35 -6.73 17.31
C ALA A 256 22.09 -5.84 18.55
N MET A 257 20.94 -5.14 18.61
CA MET A 257 20.53 -4.40 19.80
C MET A 257 20.28 -5.34 20.99
N ASN A 258 19.58 -6.46 20.76
CA ASN A 258 19.31 -7.46 21.79
C ASN A 258 20.63 -8.08 22.33
N ASP A 259 21.54 -8.49 21.43
CA ASP A 259 22.84 -9.08 21.77
C ASP A 259 23.72 -8.11 22.57
N ALA A 260 23.65 -6.82 22.27
CA ALA A 260 24.35 -5.76 22.97
C ALA A 260 23.65 -5.29 24.26
N GLY A 261 22.46 -5.82 24.59
CA GLY A 261 21.62 -5.36 25.71
C GLY A 261 21.18 -3.89 25.57
N LEU A 262 21.12 -3.36 24.34
CA LEU A 262 20.71 -1.98 24.09
C LEU A 262 19.17 -1.89 24.03
N LYS A 263 18.56 -1.30 25.05
CA LYS A 263 17.10 -1.12 25.17
C LYS A 263 16.74 0.35 25.07
N LEU A 264 16.68 0.87 23.86
CA LEU A 264 16.20 2.22 23.58
C LEU A 264 14.82 2.18 22.89
N PRO A 265 13.93 3.13 23.17
CA PRO A 265 12.74 3.35 22.36
C PRO A 265 13.08 3.46 20.88
N MET A 266 12.40 2.69 20.04
CA MET A 266 12.57 2.73 18.59
C MET A 266 11.28 3.16 17.91
N TYR A 267 11.39 4.14 17.05
CA TYR A 267 10.29 4.63 16.20
C TYR A 267 10.57 4.26 14.75
N THR A 268 9.65 3.54 14.13
CA THR A 268 9.84 2.95 12.80
C THR A 268 8.50 2.78 12.06
N TYR A 269 8.55 2.24 10.83
CA TYR A 269 7.36 1.97 10.01
C TYR A 269 7.12 0.49 9.77
N TYR A 270 8.19 -0.32 9.74
CA TYR A 270 8.17 -1.65 9.17
C TYR A 270 8.51 -2.77 10.16
N ALA A 271 8.39 -2.51 11.47
CA ALA A 271 8.66 -3.53 12.49
C ALA A 271 7.65 -4.69 12.50
N GLY A 272 6.50 -4.53 11.85
CA GLY A 272 5.52 -5.61 11.66
C GLY A 272 5.82 -6.55 10.50
N VAL A 273 6.88 -6.29 9.72
CA VAL A 273 7.25 -7.10 8.55
C VAL A 273 7.94 -8.39 8.97
N THR A 274 7.67 -9.47 8.23
CA THR A 274 8.13 -10.85 8.49
C THR A 274 9.57 -10.95 9.00
N GLY A 275 9.75 -11.59 10.15
CA GLY A 275 11.01 -11.86 10.83
C GLY A 275 11.40 -10.82 11.88
N THR A 276 10.94 -9.57 11.77
CA THR A 276 11.24 -8.53 12.76
C THR A 276 10.48 -8.75 14.08
N PRO A 277 9.19 -9.11 14.11
CA PRO A 277 8.48 -9.42 15.36
C PRO A 277 9.13 -10.54 16.16
N THR A 278 9.58 -11.60 15.50
CA THR A 278 10.32 -12.69 16.15
C THR A 278 11.62 -12.19 16.80
N ALA A 279 12.36 -11.33 16.12
CA ALA A 279 13.57 -10.72 16.66
C ALA A 279 13.28 -9.79 17.86
N LEU A 280 12.20 -9.02 17.80
CA LEU A 280 11.74 -8.17 18.92
C LEU A 280 11.38 -9.03 20.14
N ALA A 281 10.60 -10.09 19.95
CA ALA A 281 10.18 -10.97 21.04
C ALA A 281 11.36 -11.67 21.73
N ALA A 282 12.40 -12.03 20.99
CA ALA A 282 13.63 -12.62 21.53
C ALA A 282 14.35 -11.67 22.52
N GLY A 283 14.24 -10.36 22.35
CA GLY A 283 14.77 -9.34 23.28
C GLY A 283 13.87 -9.09 24.49
N GLY A 284 12.70 -9.72 24.57
CA GLY A 284 11.69 -9.49 25.63
C GLY A 284 10.94 -8.17 25.46
N ASP A 285 10.64 -7.51 26.58
CA ASP A 285 9.91 -6.24 26.54
C ASP A 285 10.80 -5.14 25.92
N SER A 286 10.38 -4.65 24.76
CA SER A 286 11.03 -3.60 23.99
C SER A 286 10.06 -2.46 23.72
N GLU A 287 10.52 -1.22 23.79
CA GLU A 287 9.69 -0.05 23.50
C GLU A 287 9.78 0.31 22.02
N VAL A 288 8.87 -0.26 21.20
CA VAL A 288 8.85 -0.03 19.75
C VAL A 288 7.52 0.56 19.33
N TYR A 289 7.59 1.66 18.60
CA TYR A 289 6.45 2.36 18.01
C TYR A 289 6.49 2.26 16.50
N VAL A 290 5.35 1.89 15.91
CA VAL A 290 5.22 1.76 14.46
C VAL A 290 4.15 2.70 13.94
N ILE A 291 4.52 3.51 12.94
CA ILE A 291 3.57 4.34 12.21
C ILE A 291 3.10 3.53 11.00
N ALA A 292 1.81 3.18 10.97
CA ALA A 292 1.22 2.35 9.93
C ALA A 292 -0.19 2.81 9.58
N TYR A 293 -0.69 2.39 8.43
CA TYR A 293 -2.08 2.63 8.01
C TYR A 293 -3.04 1.51 8.44
N GLY A 294 -2.56 0.46 9.09
CA GLY A 294 -3.36 -0.64 9.61
C GLY A 294 -2.64 -1.40 10.73
N HIS A 295 -3.33 -2.30 11.39
CA HIS A 295 -2.80 -3.16 12.46
C HIS A 295 -3.54 -4.50 12.52
N SER A 296 -2.92 -5.54 13.08
CA SER A 296 -3.48 -6.89 13.11
C SER A 296 -4.63 -7.08 14.11
N ASN A 297 -4.85 -6.12 15.02
CA ASN A 297 -5.92 -6.19 16.02
C ASN A 297 -7.24 -5.55 15.58
N HIS A 298 -7.52 -5.50 14.25
CA HIS A 298 -8.83 -5.13 13.76
C HIS A 298 -9.88 -6.18 14.18
N THR A 299 -11.11 -5.74 14.37
CA THR A 299 -12.26 -6.60 14.69
C THR A 299 -13.18 -6.78 13.48
N GLY A 300 -14.25 -7.56 13.63
CA GLY A 300 -15.23 -7.79 12.57
C GLY A 300 -14.65 -8.51 11.35
N GLU A 301 -15.09 -8.12 10.16
CA GLU A 301 -14.70 -8.77 8.89
C GLU A 301 -13.19 -8.72 8.64
N ILE A 302 -12.54 -7.61 8.97
CA ILE A 302 -11.10 -7.45 8.78
C ILE A 302 -10.32 -8.32 9.77
N GLY A 303 -10.74 -8.38 11.03
CA GLY A 303 -10.14 -9.30 12.01
C GLY A 303 -10.26 -10.78 11.58
N THR A 304 -11.43 -11.17 11.06
CA THR A 304 -11.64 -12.50 10.49
C THR A 304 -10.71 -12.73 9.30
N MET A 305 -10.58 -11.77 8.39
CA MET A 305 -9.68 -11.85 7.24
C MET A 305 -8.22 -12.07 7.66
N VAL A 306 -7.74 -11.31 8.64
CA VAL A 306 -6.37 -11.44 9.20
C VAL A 306 -6.15 -12.83 9.81
N ALA A 307 -7.13 -13.34 10.56
CA ALA A 307 -7.08 -14.68 11.15
C ALA A 307 -7.11 -15.80 10.09
N ASP A 308 -7.95 -15.65 9.06
CA ASP A 308 -8.04 -16.61 7.94
C ASP A 308 -6.72 -16.66 7.15
N PHE A 309 -6.08 -15.52 6.92
CA PHE A 309 -4.77 -15.45 6.27
C PHE A 309 -3.73 -16.24 7.07
N LYS A 310 -3.63 -15.98 8.37
CA LYS A 310 -2.72 -16.68 9.27
C LYS A 310 -2.97 -18.18 9.27
N LYS A 311 -4.22 -18.60 9.34
CA LYS A 311 -4.61 -20.02 9.27
C LYS A 311 -4.23 -20.67 7.94
N LYS A 312 -4.42 -19.97 6.81
CA LYS A 312 -4.15 -20.49 5.45
C LYS A 312 -2.64 -20.63 5.17
N PHE A 313 -1.85 -19.65 5.60
CA PHE A 313 -0.44 -19.54 5.17
C PHE A 313 0.58 -19.77 6.30
N ASN A 314 0.13 -19.91 7.54
CA ASN A 314 0.98 -19.88 8.74
C ASN A 314 1.92 -18.67 8.74
N ASP A 315 1.37 -17.50 8.36
CA ASP A 315 2.06 -16.25 8.14
C ASP A 315 1.14 -15.09 8.53
N ASP A 316 1.67 -13.91 8.81
CA ASP A 316 0.87 -12.78 9.25
C ASP A 316 0.48 -11.86 8.09
N TYR A 317 -0.76 -11.38 8.08
CA TYR A 317 -1.21 -10.36 7.15
C TYR A 317 -0.89 -8.96 7.70
N TYR A 318 0.11 -8.31 7.13
CA TYR A 318 0.53 -6.97 7.56
C TYR A 318 0.46 -5.90 6.44
N THR A 319 0.33 -6.32 5.18
CA THR A 319 0.27 -5.39 4.04
C THR A 319 -1.18 -5.03 3.71
N PHE A 320 -1.81 -4.23 4.56
CA PHE A 320 -3.22 -3.82 4.41
C PHE A 320 -3.49 -3.00 3.13
N ALA A 321 -2.45 -2.42 2.50
CA ALA A 321 -2.58 -1.78 1.20
C ALA A 321 -3.09 -2.71 0.11
N THR A 322 -2.89 -4.03 0.22
CA THR A 322 -3.42 -5.00 -0.74
C THR A 322 -4.94 -5.04 -0.72
N TYR A 323 -5.55 -4.93 0.47
CA TYR A 323 -7.00 -4.81 0.63
C TYR A 323 -7.52 -3.52 -0.03
N ASN A 324 -6.89 -2.38 0.29
CA ASN A 324 -7.24 -1.10 -0.34
C ASN A 324 -7.08 -1.15 -1.86
N GLY A 325 -6.03 -1.78 -2.36
CA GLY A 325 -5.77 -1.91 -3.80
C GLY A 325 -6.91 -2.61 -4.56
N ILE A 326 -7.37 -3.76 -4.04
CA ILE A 326 -8.49 -4.50 -4.65
C ILE A 326 -9.81 -3.72 -4.52
N GLN A 327 -10.08 -3.09 -3.37
CA GLN A 327 -11.28 -2.28 -3.16
C GLN A 327 -11.32 -1.05 -4.08
N VAL A 328 -10.21 -0.34 -4.20
CA VAL A 328 -10.09 0.85 -5.05
C VAL A 328 -10.21 0.47 -6.53
N LEU A 329 -9.55 -0.61 -6.98
CA LEU A 329 -9.67 -1.10 -8.35
C LEU A 329 -11.10 -1.56 -8.67
N GLY A 330 -11.71 -2.36 -7.78
CA GLY A 330 -13.10 -2.81 -7.96
C GLY A 330 -14.10 -1.64 -8.02
N GLY A 331 -13.92 -0.65 -7.13
CA GLY A 331 -14.73 0.58 -7.13
C GLY A 331 -14.55 1.41 -8.40
N ALA A 332 -13.31 1.57 -8.88
CA ALA A 332 -13.01 2.30 -10.11
C ALA A 332 -13.60 1.61 -11.35
N MET A 333 -13.46 0.28 -11.45
CA MET A 333 -14.03 -0.50 -12.54
C MET A 333 -15.56 -0.43 -12.55
N ALA A 334 -16.19 -0.47 -11.38
CA ALA A 334 -17.65 -0.31 -11.27
C ALA A 334 -18.09 1.09 -11.73
N LYS A 335 -17.41 2.15 -11.28
CA LYS A 335 -17.66 3.54 -11.68
C LYS A 335 -17.43 3.75 -13.18
N ALA A 336 -16.37 3.17 -13.72
CA ALA A 336 -16.03 3.23 -15.15
C ALA A 336 -16.95 2.36 -16.03
N LYS A 337 -17.65 1.39 -15.44
CA LYS A 337 -18.37 0.31 -16.15
C LYS A 337 -17.45 -0.38 -17.16
N SER A 338 -16.18 -0.56 -16.82
CA SER A 338 -15.14 -1.05 -17.71
C SER A 338 -13.93 -1.56 -16.93
N VAL A 339 -13.18 -2.50 -17.53
CA VAL A 339 -11.85 -2.92 -17.09
C VAL A 339 -10.74 -2.33 -17.96
N ASP A 340 -11.09 -1.46 -18.90
CA ASP A 340 -10.11 -0.76 -19.73
C ASP A 340 -9.30 0.23 -18.89
N PRO A 341 -7.94 0.18 -18.91
CA PRO A 341 -7.09 1.02 -18.08
C PRO A 341 -7.33 2.53 -18.23
N VAL A 342 -7.65 3.02 -19.42
CA VAL A 342 -7.90 4.47 -19.63
C VAL A 342 -9.13 4.91 -18.83
N LYS A 343 -10.22 4.15 -18.94
CA LYS A 343 -11.47 4.43 -18.22
C LYS A 343 -11.32 4.24 -16.72
N VAL A 344 -10.56 3.21 -16.31
CA VAL A 344 -10.32 2.91 -14.89
C VAL A 344 -9.43 3.99 -14.26
N ALA A 345 -8.37 4.45 -14.93
CA ALA A 345 -7.53 5.54 -14.44
C ALA A 345 -8.33 6.83 -14.23
N ALA A 346 -9.18 7.21 -15.17
CA ALA A 346 -10.07 8.36 -15.02
C ALA A 346 -11.07 8.19 -13.87
N ALA A 347 -11.57 6.96 -13.65
CA ALA A 347 -12.50 6.67 -12.56
C ALA A 347 -11.84 6.65 -11.19
N LEU A 348 -10.53 6.33 -11.12
CA LEU A 348 -9.74 6.37 -9.89
C LEU A 348 -9.58 7.79 -9.34
N GLU A 349 -9.49 8.81 -10.20
CA GLU A 349 -9.35 10.19 -9.75
C GLU A 349 -10.54 10.64 -8.89
N GLY A 350 -10.25 11.03 -7.64
CA GLY A 350 -11.24 11.47 -6.66
C GLY A 350 -12.15 10.36 -6.14
N LEU A 351 -11.87 9.09 -6.43
CA LEU A 351 -12.67 7.97 -5.97
C LEU A 351 -12.52 7.79 -4.45
N SER A 352 -13.66 7.79 -3.75
CA SER A 352 -13.75 7.36 -2.35
C SER A 352 -14.30 5.93 -2.26
N VAL A 353 -13.71 5.13 -1.40
CA VAL A 353 -14.21 3.78 -1.07
C VAL A 353 -14.15 3.54 0.44
N LYS A 354 -15.05 2.69 0.92
CA LYS A 354 -15.01 2.23 2.31
C LYS A 354 -13.89 1.20 2.48
N SER A 355 -13.04 1.41 3.47
CA SER A 355 -11.93 0.53 3.82
C SER A 355 -12.00 0.11 5.29
N PHE A 356 -11.00 -0.65 5.74
CA PHE A 356 -10.85 -1.10 7.13
C PHE A 356 -10.60 0.06 8.13
N ALA A 357 -10.04 1.18 7.67
CA ALA A 357 -9.73 2.36 8.48
C ALA A 357 -10.76 3.50 8.29
N GLY A 358 -11.95 3.21 7.75
CA GLY A 358 -12.95 4.20 7.38
C GLY A 358 -12.97 4.47 5.87
N GLU A 359 -13.39 5.67 5.49
CA GLU A 359 -13.34 6.08 4.08
C GLU A 359 -11.91 6.44 3.69
N VAL A 360 -11.48 5.97 2.51
CA VAL A 360 -10.23 6.34 1.88
C VAL A 360 -10.51 6.97 0.52
N GLN A 361 -9.72 7.96 0.12
CA GLN A 361 -9.91 8.69 -1.13
C GLN A 361 -8.63 8.75 -1.96
N MET A 362 -8.72 8.39 -3.24
CA MET A 362 -7.65 8.62 -4.20
C MET A 362 -7.64 10.10 -4.60
N ARG A 363 -6.63 10.85 -4.16
CA ARG A 363 -6.53 12.29 -4.48
C ARG A 363 -6.42 12.48 -6.00
N LYS A 364 -7.17 13.44 -6.52
CA LYS A 364 -7.11 13.80 -7.95
C LYS A 364 -5.83 14.54 -8.32
N SER A 365 -5.22 15.23 -7.36
CA SER A 365 -4.04 16.08 -7.58
C SER A 365 -2.79 15.31 -7.97
N ASP A 366 -2.59 14.12 -7.36
CA ASP A 366 -1.32 13.39 -7.42
C ASP A 366 -1.46 11.86 -7.32
N HIS A 367 -2.68 11.35 -7.32
CA HIS A 367 -2.99 9.92 -7.20
C HIS A 367 -2.44 9.24 -5.94
N GLN A 368 -2.33 9.99 -4.85
CA GLN A 368 -2.04 9.46 -3.51
C GLN A 368 -3.34 9.06 -2.82
N LEU A 369 -3.40 7.84 -2.27
CA LEU A 369 -4.52 7.45 -1.41
C LEU A 369 -4.44 8.16 -0.06
N GLN A 370 -5.45 8.94 0.26
CA GLN A 370 -5.62 9.61 1.55
C GLN A 370 -6.34 8.67 2.51
N GLN A 371 -5.77 8.45 3.68
CA GLN A 371 -6.25 7.50 4.68
C GLN A 371 -5.78 7.84 6.09
N SER A 372 -6.48 7.33 7.11
CA SER A 372 -6.02 7.40 8.49
C SER A 372 -4.71 6.65 8.69
N MET A 373 -3.90 7.11 9.64
CA MET A 373 -2.71 6.41 10.11
C MET A 373 -2.85 6.07 11.60
N TYR A 374 -2.12 5.03 12.01
CA TYR A 374 -2.08 4.58 13.39
C TYR A 374 -0.66 4.70 13.93
N VAL A 375 -0.54 5.03 15.19
CA VAL A 375 0.64 4.74 15.99
C VAL A 375 0.31 3.48 16.78
N THR A 376 1.13 2.45 16.58
CA THR A 376 1.00 1.20 17.33
C THR A 376 2.22 0.99 18.21
N LYS A 377 2.02 0.33 19.35
CA LYS A 377 3.09 0.00 20.30
C LYS A 377 3.24 -1.51 20.43
N TRP A 378 4.48 -2.01 20.39
CA TRP A 378 4.83 -3.39 20.66
C TRP A 378 4.61 -3.72 22.14
N GLN A 379 3.83 -4.75 22.43
CA GLN A 379 3.59 -5.23 23.78
C GLN A 379 3.08 -6.68 23.80
N LYS A 380 3.07 -7.32 24.96
CA LYS A 380 2.43 -8.62 25.14
C LYS A 380 0.95 -8.55 24.76
N ILE A 381 0.44 -9.66 24.21
CA ILE A 381 -1.00 -9.82 23.96
C ILE A 381 -1.80 -9.70 25.25
N ASP A 382 -3.02 -9.21 25.12
CA ASP A 382 -4.00 -9.11 26.20
C ASP A 382 -5.39 -9.53 25.69
N ALA A 383 -6.40 -9.51 26.57
CA ALA A 383 -7.77 -9.92 26.21
C ALA A 383 -8.39 -9.07 25.09
N LYS A 384 -7.99 -7.79 24.95
CA LYS A 384 -8.48 -6.88 23.92
C LYS A 384 -7.67 -6.98 22.64
N ASN A 385 -6.38 -7.25 22.74
CA ASN A 385 -5.40 -7.28 21.65
C ASN A 385 -4.77 -8.68 21.60
N ALA A 386 -5.57 -9.65 21.17
CA ALA A 386 -5.23 -11.07 21.30
C ALA A 386 -4.43 -11.62 20.11
N TYR A 387 -4.24 -10.83 19.03
CA TYR A 387 -3.51 -11.30 17.85
C TYR A 387 -2.02 -11.41 18.14
N SER A 388 -1.51 -12.62 18.23
CA SER A 388 -0.08 -12.89 18.42
C SER A 388 0.68 -12.80 17.10
N VAL A 389 1.44 -11.72 16.89
CA VAL A 389 2.25 -11.53 15.68
C VAL A 389 3.37 -12.59 15.65
N GLU A 390 3.51 -13.30 14.53
CA GLU A 390 4.47 -14.40 14.33
C GLU A 390 4.44 -15.46 15.48
N ASN A 391 3.29 -15.62 16.13
CA ASN A 391 3.10 -16.52 17.29
C ASN A 391 4.03 -16.24 18.48
N THR A 392 4.47 -15.02 18.64
CA THR A 392 5.45 -14.60 19.64
C THR A 392 4.88 -14.35 21.04
N GLY A 393 3.56 -14.30 21.19
CA GLY A 393 2.91 -13.81 22.41
C GLY A 393 2.89 -12.28 22.52
N TYR A 394 3.30 -11.57 21.47
CA TYR A 394 3.31 -10.12 21.39
C TYR A 394 2.52 -9.62 20.19
N THR A 395 2.16 -8.33 20.22
CA THR A 395 1.40 -7.68 19.16
C THR A 395 1.71 -6.18 19.07
N PHE A 396 1.31 -5.55 17.97
CA PHE A 396 1.31 -4.10 17.82
C PHE A 396 -0.07 -3.55 18.18
N VAL A 397 -0.18 -2.95 19.36
CA VAL A 397 -1.44 -2.38 19.86
C VAL A 397 -1.62 -0.95 19.33
N PRO A 398 -2.74 -0.63 18.70
CA PRO A 398 -3.04 0.73 18.29
C PRO A 398 -3.26 1.62 19.52
N ILE A 399 -2.39 2.62 19.69
CA ILE A 399 -2.44 3.57 20.80
C ILE A 399 -2.95 4.94 20.38
N LYS A 400 -2.86 5.27 19.09
CA LYS A 400 -3.41 6.50 18.52
C LYS A 400 -3.80 6.26 17.06
N GLN A 401 -4.99 6.71 16.69
CA GLN A 401 -5.40 6.86 15.30
C GLN A 401 -5.28 8.34 14.95
N MET A 402 -4.68 8.64 13.83
CA MET A 402 -4.55 9.99 13.30
C MET A 402 -5.54 10.21 12.17
N ASP A 403 -6.14 11.38 12.16
CA ASP A 403 -7.01 11.81 11.06
C ASP A 403 -6.24 11.78 9.72
N PRO A 404 -6.88 11.40 8.61
CA PRO A 404 -6.28 11.44 7.27
C PRO A 404 -5.63 12.78 6.91
N TYR A 405 -6.12 13.88 7.46
CA TYR A 405 -5.55 15.21 7.27
C TYR A 405 -4.09 15.30 7.73
N VAL A 406 -3.72 14.69 8.85
CA VAL A 406 -2.33 14.74 9.39
C VAL A 406 -1.34 14.07 8.43
N SER A 407 -1.79 13.05 7.70
CA SER A 407 -0.95 12.34 6.72
C SER A 407 -1.04 12.91 5.31
N SER A 408 -1.86 13.95 5.08
CA SER A 408 -2.11 14.52 3.76
C SER A 408 -1.23 15.74 3.50
N THR A 409 0.06 15.50 3.26
CA THR A 409 0.99 16.57 2.90
C THR A 409 0.61 17.22 1.56
N PRO A 410 0.89 18.53 1.35
CA PRO A 410 0.72 19.19 0.06
C PRO A 410 1.55 18.49 -1.04
N THR A 411 1.09 18.64 -2.29
CA THR A 411 1.81 18.10 -3.45
C THR A 411 2.21 19.22 -4.42
N SER A 412 3.36 19.04 -5.07
CA SER A 412 3.82 19.87 -6.19
C SER A 412 3.55 19.20 -7.55
N CYS A 413 2.78 18.12 -7.57
CA CYS A 413 2.51 17.34 -8.79
C CYS A 413 1.82 18.18 -9.88
N GLN A 414 2.35 18.11 -11.10
CA GLN A 414 1.80 18.72 -12.31
C GLN A 414 1.72 17.64 -13.41
N MET A 415 0.98 16.56 -13.14
CA MET A 415 0.89 15.46 -14.09
C MET A 415 0.17 15.84 -15.39
N LYS A 416 0.70 15.36 -16.51
CA LYS A 416 0.05 15.46 -17.81
C LYS A 416 -1.04 14.41 -17.94
N ARG A 417 -2.28 14.82 -18.06
CA ARG A 417 -3.42 13.92 -18.28
C ARG A 417 -3.58 13.62 -19.77
N PRO A 418 -3.98 12.38 -20.12
CA PRO A 418 -4.39 12.06 -21.49
C PRO A 418 -5.52 12.98 -21.93
N ALA A 419 -5.58 13.32 -23.24
CA ALA A 419 -6.72 14.02 -23.80
C ALA A 419 -7.99 13.17 -23.53
N GLN A 420 -9.03 13.82 -23.02
CA GLN A 420 -10.33 13.15 -22.89
C GLN A 420 -10.86 12.95 -24.30
N GLY A 421 -10.96 11.68 -24.72
CA GLY A 421 -11.59 11.28 -25.97
C GLY A 421 -13.13 11.34 -25.90
#